data_d8fb516d184c85e834709901c49ad568
#
_entry.id   d8fb516d184c85e834709901c49ad568
#
_cell.length_a   1.000
_cell.length_b   1.000
_cell.length_c   1.000
_cell.angle_alpha   90.00
_cell.angle_beta   90.00
_cell.angle_gamma   90.00
#
_symmetry.space_group_name_H-M   'P 1'
#
loop_
_entity.id
_entity.type
_entity.pdbx_description
1 polymer ?
#
loop_
_entity_poly.entity_id
_entity_poly.type
_entity_poly.pdbx_seq_one_letter_code
_entity_poly.pdbx_strand_id
1 'polypeptide(L)'
;IDVESAMVDVVTDQVVDLIGCKPEDILLASAKTGEGVKEILDAIIERIPAPKGDPEAPLQALIFDSVFNSFRGIIAYFKVVNGSIKKGDKVKFFNTGKEYEADEIGVLKMKMHPRDEIPCGSVGYIISGIKSIGKIK
;
A
#
# COMPACT_ATOMS: atom_id res chain seq x y z
N ILE A 1 -21.41 -4.53 -14.59
CA ILE A 1 -22.30 -5.50 -15.24
C ILE A 1 -23.77 -5.05 -15.29
N ASP A 2 -24.12 -3.95 -14.67
CA ASP A 2 -25.49 -3.43 -14.54
C ASP A 2 -26.00 -2.63 -15.76
N VAL A 3 -25.21 -2.51 -16.81
CA VAL A 3 -25.55 -1.79 -18.06
C VAL A 3 -25.37 -2.70 -19.28
N GLU A 4 -26.24 -2.57 -20.28
CA GLU A 4 -26.17 -3.37 -21.53
C GLU A 4 -24.84 -3.17 -22.27
N SER A 5 -24.26 -1.97 -22.20
CA SER A 5 -22.98 -1.65 -22.83
C SER A 5 -21.75 -2.28 -22.12
N ALA A 6 -21.94 -2.99 -21.04
CA ALA A 6 -20.84 -3.67 -20.34
C ALA A 6 -20.21 -4.80 -21.18
N MET A 7 -20.98 -5.38 -22.14
CA MET A 7 -20.52 -6.45 -23.05
C MET A 7 -19.68 -7.52 -22.31
N VAL A 8 -20.27 -8.08 -21.27
CA VAL A 8 -19.57 -8.96 -20.29
C VAL A 8 -18.77 -10.06 -20.98
N ASP A 9 -19.34 -10.77 -21.94
CA ASP A 9 -18.68 -11.89 -22.63
C ASP A 9 -17.44 -11.41 -23.41
N VAL A 10 -17.57 -10.31 -24.16
CA VAL A 10 -16.47 -9.75 -24.95
C VAL A 10 -15.33 -9.26 -24.05
N VAL A 11 -15.67 -8.60 -22.94
CA VAL A 11 -14.66 -8.12 -21.99
C VAL A 11 -14.00 -9.28 -21.25
N THR A 12 -14.76 -10.31 -20.90
CA THR A 12 -14.20 -11.53 -20.30
C THR A 12 -13.17 -12.18 -21.22
N ASP A 13 -13.48 -12.35 -22.50
CA ASP A 13 -12.53 -12.90 -23.46
C ASP A 13 -11.27 -12.04 -23.61
N GLN A 14 -11.41 -10.71 -23.64
CA GLN A 14 -10.27 -9.78 -23.68
C GLN A 14 -9.39 -9.89 -22.42
N VAL A 15 -9.98 -10.05 -21.24
CA VAL A 15 -9.22 -10.22 -19.98
C VAL A 15 -8.49 -11.57 -19.98
N VAL A 16 -9.14 -12.64 -20.43
CA VAL A 16 -8.52 -13.97 -20.57
C VAL A 16 -7.33 -13.91 -21.51
N ASP A 17 -7.48 -13.27 -22.67
CA ASP A 17 -6.40 -13.12 -23.65
C ASP A 17 -5.23 -12.28 -23.11
N LEU A 18 -5.51 -11.24 -22.34
CA LEU A 18 -4.50 -10.33 -21.81
C LEU A 18 -3.71 -10.92 -20.64
N ILE A 19 -4.37 -11.61 -19.72
CA ILE A 19 -3.78 -12.07 -18.43
C ILE A 19 -3.47 -13.56 -18.47
N GLY A 20 -4.15 -14.35 -19.33
CA GLY A 20 -4.02 -15.80 -19.39
C GLY A 20 -4.73 -16.52 -18.24
N CYS A 21 -5.71 -15.89 -17.58
CA CYS A 21 -6.52 -16.51 -16.55
C CYS A 21 -7.65 -17.35 -17.17
N LYS A 22 -8.34 -18.12 -16.35
CA LYS A 22 -9.54 -18.82 -16.77
C LYS A 22 -10.76 -17.91 -16.63
N PRO A 23 -11.81 -18.07 -17.48
CA PRO A 23 -13.04 -17.28 -17.38
C PRO A 23 -13.70 -17.35 -15.98
N GLU A 24 -13.65 -18.51 -15.34
CA GLU A 24 -14.19 -18.73 -13.98
C GLU A 24 -13.44 -17.99 -12.86
N ASP A 25 -12.22 -17.49 -13.12
CA ASP A 25 -11.45 -16.71 -12.16
C ASP A 25 -11.86 -15.23 -12.17
N ILE A 26 -12.63 -14.80 -13.18
CA ILE A 26 -13.06 -13.42 -13.34
C ILE A 26 -14.35 -13.19 -12.54
N LEU A 27 -14.28 -12.26 -11.60
CA LEU A 27 -15.44 -11.89 -10.79
C LEU A 27 -16.17 -10.71 -11.41
N LEU A 28 -17.47 -10.89 -11.64
CA LEU A 28 -18.32 -9.86 -12.22
C LEU A 28 -18.92 -9.01 -11.11
N ALA A 29 -18.82 -7.68 -11.24
CA ALA A 29 -19.34 -6.77 -10.22
C ALA A 29 -19.89 -5.46 -10.79
N SER A 30 -20.75 -4.82 -10.01
CA SER A 30 -21.20 -3.45 -10.20
C SER A 30 -21.01 -2.66 -8.93
N ALA A 31 -20.14 -1.69 -8.97
CA ALA A 31 -19.93 -0.77 -7.85
C ALA A 31 -21.19 0.11 -7.57
N LYS A 32 -22.02 0.34 -8.59
CA LYS A 32 -23.24 1.13 -8.49
C LYS A 32 -24.36 0.40 -7.74
N THR A 33 -24.55 -0.88 -8.03
CA THR A 33 -25.61 -1.70 -7.41
C THR A 33 -25.14 -2.46 -6.18
N GLY A 34 -23.82 -2.67 -6.04
CA GLY A 34 -23.23 -3.52 -5.01
C GLY A 34 -23.18 -5.00 -5.38
N GLU A 35 -23.72 -5.39 -6.56
CA GLU A 35 -23.68 -6.76 -7.04
C GLU A 35 -22.24 -7.24 -7.23
N GLY A 36 -21.91 -8.46 -6.76
CA GLY A 36 -20.58 -9.07 -6.87
C GLY A 36 -19.50 -8.47 -5.96
N VAL A 37 -19.79 -7.39 -5.23
CA VAL A 37 -18.77 -6.73 -4.37
C VAL A 37 -18.37 -7.61 -3.20
N LYS A 38 -19.33 -8.32 -2.59
CA LYS A 38 -19.02 -9.24 -1.49
C LYS A 38 -18.12 -10.38 -1.94
N GLU A 39 -18.42 -10.96 -3.10
CA GLU A 39 -17.63 -12.04 -3.71
C GLU A 39 -16.18 -11.62 -4.00
N ILE A 40 -15.97 -10.35 -4.42
CA ILE A 40 -14.63 -9.80 -4.58
C ILE A 40 -13.90 -9.71 -3.24
N LEU A 41 -14.57 -9.22 -2.19
CA LEU A 41 -13.95 -9.11 -0.86
C LEU A 41 -13.61 -10.48 -0.27
N ASP A 42 -14.51 -11.46 -0.43
CA ASP A 42 -14.27 -12.84 0.00
C ASP A 42 -13.08 -13.45 -0.77
N ALA A 43 -13.03 -13.27 -2.09
CA ALA A 43 -11.91 -13.74 -2.92
C ALA A 43 -10.57 -13.10 -2.57
N ILE A 44 -10.54 -11.82 -2.18
CA ILE A 44 -9.33 -11.16 -1.67
C ILE A 44 -8.81 -11.86 -0.42
N ILE A 45 -9.71 -12.17 0.52
CA ILE A 45 -9.34 -12.84 1.78
C ILE A 45 -8.83 -14.26 1.52
N GLU A 46 -9.47 -14.98 0.61
CA GLU A 46 -9.15 -16.38 0.32
C GLU A 46 -7.90 -16.56 -0.56
N ARG A 47 -7.72 -15.69 -1.57
CA ARG A 47 -6.73 -15.88 -2.64
C ARG A 47 -5.46 -15.08 -2.44
N ILE A 48 -5.50 -13.94 -1.71
CA ILE A 48 -4.33 -13.10 -1.50
C ILE A 48 -3.65 -13.50 -0.19
N PRO A 49 -2.41 -13.99 -0.23
CA PRO A 49 -1.70 -14.38 1.00
C PRO A 49 -1.41 -13.16 1.87
N ALA A 50 -1.44 -13.37 3.19
CA ALA A 50 -1.03 -12.34 4.13
C ALA A 50 0.44 -11.90 3.88
N PRO A 51 0.79 -10.65 4.22
CA PRO A 51 2.17 -10.18 4.12
C PRO A 51 3.12 -11.12 4.88
N LYS A 52 4.23 -11.46 4.21
CA LYS A 52 5.31 -12.26 4.83
C LYS A 52 6.30 -11.30 5.46
N GLY A 53 6.77 -11.62 6.66
CA GLY A 53 7.80 -10.84 7.36
C GLY A 53 7.97 -11.34 8.78
N ASP A 54 9.07 -10.95 9.42
CA ASP A 54 9.36 -11.28 10.80
C ASP A 54 9.17 -10.02 11.67
N PRO A 55 8.17 -9.98 12.55
CA PRO A 55 7.90 -8.83 13.41
C PRO A 55 9.00 -8.59 14.47
N GLU A 56 9.78 -9.62 14.83
CA GLU A 56 10.85 -9.53 15.83
C GLU A 56 12.21 -9.17 15.22
N ALA A 57 12.32 -9.15 13.89
CA ALA A 57 13.54 -8.76 13.20
C ALA A 57 13.77 -7.24 13.26
N PRO A 58 15.01 -6.76 13.00
CA PRO A 58 15.28 -5.35 12.81
C PRO A 58 14.40 -4.72 11.72
N LEU A 59 14.04 -3.44 11.90
CA LEU A 59 13.22 -2.72 10.94
C LEU A 59 13.81 -2.77 9.53
N GLN A 60 13.01 -3.25 8.61
CA GLN A 60 13.21 -3.14 7.16
C GLN A 60 11.93 -2.63 6.52
N ALA A 61 12.02 -1.51 5.84
CA ALA A 61 10.88 -0.90 5.16
C ALA A 61 11.25 -0.52 3.73
N LEU A 62 10.30 -0.72 2.82
CA LEU A 62 10.41 -0.33 1.42
C LEU A 62 9.65 0.98 1.21
N ILE A 63 10.36 2.04 0.83
CA ILE A 63 9.73 3.28 0.35
C ILE A 63 9.35 3.07 -1.11
N PHE A 64 8.08 3.29 -1.44
CA PHE A 64 7.57 3.12 -2.79
C PHE A 64 7.06 4.42 -3.42
N ASP A 65 6.83 5.47 -2.61
CA ASP A 65 6.41 6.78 -3.10
C ASP A 65 6.77 7.89 -2.10
N SER A 66 6.79 9.14 -2.57
CA SER A 66 6.98 10.30 -1.71
C SER A 66 6.35 11.56 -2.29
N VAL A 67 5.82 12.41 -1.41
CA VAL A 67 5.21 13.69 -1.77
C VAL A 67 5.89 14.83 -1.00
N PHE A 68 6.19 15.92 -1.67
CA PHE A 68 6.68 17.13 -1.03
C PHE A 68 5.53 18.00 -0.53
N ASN A 69 5.57 18.33 0.74
CA ASN A 69 4.66 19.29 1.38
C ASN A 69 5.46 20.51 1.84
N SER A 70 5.06 21.72 1.46
CA SER A 70 5.79 22.96 1.75
C SER A 70 5.95 23.24 3.24
N PHE A 71 5.01 22.77 4.07
CA PHE A 71 5.01 23.00 5.52
C PHE A 71 5.66 21.86 6.31
N ARG A 72 5.46 20.60 5.87
CA ARG A 72 5.88 19.39 6.60
C ARG A 72 7.14 18.74 6.03
N GLY A 73 7.64 19.24 4.89
CA GLY A 73 8.76 18.62 4.18
C GLY A 73 8.31 17.41 3.36
N ILE A 74 9.16 16.41 3.26
CA ILE A 74 8.87 15.21 2.50
C ILE A 74 8.09 14.22 3.36
N ILE A 75 7.00 13.74 2.78
CA ILE A 75 6.18 12.65 3.30
C ILE A 75 6.52 11.44 2.45
N ALA A 76 7.19 10.44 3.04
CA ALA A 76 7.50 9.20 2.35
C ALA A 76 6.47 8.12 2.71
N TYR A 77 5.99 7.40 1.68
CA TYR A 77 5.10 6.26 1.85
C TYR A 77 5.91 4.97 1.82
N PHE A 78 5.68 4.11 2.78
CA PHE A 78 6.47 2.90 2.95
C PHE A 78 5.62 1.70 3.35
N LYS A 79 6.16 0.51 3.09
CA LYS A 79 5.68 -0.76 3.60
C LYS A 79 6.72 -1.34 4.55
N VAL A 80 6.32 -1.70 5.77
CA VAL A 80 7.17 -2.44 6.70
C VAL A 80 7.25 -3.88 6.23
N VAL A 81 8.46 -4.33 5.93
CA VAL A 81 8.74 -5.71 5.50
C VAL A 81 9.05 -6.59 6.71
N ASN A 82 9.92 -6.11 7.61
CA ASN A 82 10.28 -6.77 8.86
C ASN A 82 10.30 -5.77 10.00
N GLY A 83 10.13 -6.25 11.22
CA GLY A 83 10.14 -5.44 12.43
C GLY A 83 8.94 -4.50 12.53
N SER A 84 9.11 -3.42 13.25
CA SER A 84 8.14 -2.32 13.35
C SER A 84 8.87 -0.97 13.39
N ILE A 85 8.15 0.11 13.15
CA ILE A 85 8.65 1.47 13.32
C ILE A 85 7.77 2.21 14.32
N LYS A 86 8.40 2.91 15.26
CA LYS A 86 7.74 3.76 16.26
C LYS A 86 8.03 5.23 15.99
N LYS A 87 7.11 6.08 16.42
CA LYS A 87 7.34 7.51 16.44
C LYS A 87 8.58 7.84 17.29
N GLY A 88 9.48 8.66 16.76
CA GLY A 88 10.74 9.02 17.39
C GLY A 88 11.91 8.07 17.10
N ASP A 89 11.68 6.96 16.40
CA ASP A 89 12.76 6.05 16.01
C ASP A 89 13.71 6.72 15.03
N LYS A 90 15.01 6.38 15.14
CA LYS A 90 16.01 6.73 14.14
C LYS A 90 16.01 5.70 13.03
N VAL A 91 15.73 6.17 11.81
CA VAL A 91 15.71 5.35 10.61
C VAL A 91 16.87 5.71 9.69
N LYS A 92 17.55 4.72 9.17
CA LYS A 92 18.64 4.88 8.21
C LYS A 92 18.16 4.60 6.80
N PHE A 93 18.31 5.57 5.92
CA PHE A 93 18.04 5.41 4.49
C PHE A 93 19.23 4.70 3.84
N PHE A 94 19.01 3.50 3.37
CA PHE A 94 20.07 2.61 2.88
C PHE A 94 20.90 3.24 1.75
N ASN A 95 20.25 3.81 0.74
CA ASN A 95 20.93 4.40 -0.42
C ASN A 95 21.81 5.61 -0.08
N THR A 96 21.39 6.43 0.87
CA THR A 96 22.12 7.67 1.21
C THR A 96 23.01 7.51 2.42
N GLY A 97 22.84 6.42 3.20
CA GLY A 97 23.51 6.19 4.47
C GLY A 97 23.14 7.16 5.59
N LYS A 98 22.19 8.07 5.33
CA LYS A 98 21.78 9.12 6.29
C LYS A 98 20.74 8.60 7.26
N GLU A 99 20.79 9.12 8.48
CA GLU A 99 19.84 8.83 9.54
C GLU A 99 18.91 10.02 9.76
N TYR A 100 17.64 9.72 10.00
CA TYR A 100 16.61 10.70 10.31
C TYR A 100 15.72 10.17 11.43
N GLU A 101 15.16 11.08 12.19
CA GLU A 101 14.16 10.75 13.20
C GLU A 101 12.76 10.67 12.55
N ALA A 102 11.96 9.71 12.98
CA ALA A 102 10.57 9.57 12.58
C ALA A 102 9.69 10.53 13.39
N ASP A 103 9.67 11.81 13.01
CA ASP A 103 8.93 12.86 13.72
C ASP A 103 7.44 12.54 13.82
N GLU A 104 6.87 12.01 12.75
CA GLU A 104 5.51 11.52 12.68
C GLU A 104 5.45 10.29 11.76
N ILE A 105 4.72 9.28 12.21
CA ILE A 105 4.33 8.13 11.40
C ILE A 105 2.82 7.94 11.46
N GLY A 106 2.24 7.25 10.48
CA GLY A 106 0.81 6.98 10.48
C GLY A 106 0.36 6.19 9.28
N VAL A 107 -0.94 6.01 9.16
CA VAL A 107 -1.60 5.30 8.07
C VAL A 107 -2.51 6.23 7.27
N LEU A 108 -2.78 5.86 6.02
CA LEU A 108 -3.71 6.57 5.14
C LEU A 108 -5.07 5.88 5.16
N LYS A 109 -6.10 6.64 5.55
CA LYS A 109 -7.51 6.26 5.47
C LYS A 109 -8.28 7.44 4.92
N MET A 110 -8.21 7.70 3.62
CA MET A 110 -8.70 8.93 2.97
C MET A 110 -8.02 10.22 3.48
N LYS A 111 -7.57 10.24 4.74
CA LYS A 111 -6.74 11.26 5.38
C LYS A 111 -5.57 10.58 6.09
N MET A 112 -4.58 11.39 6.44
CA MET A 112 -3.46 10.94 7.28
C MET A 112 -3.93 10.75 8.71
N HIS A 113 -3.69 9.55 9.25
CA HIS A 113 -3.99 9.21 10.65
C HIS A 113 -2.69 8.87 11.37
N PRO A 114 -2.17 9.77 12.22
CA PRO A 114 -0.98 9.50 13.03
C PRO A 114 -1.14 8.23 13.88
N ARG A 115 -0.04 7.52 14.06
CA ARG A 115 0.08 6.32 14.89
C ARG A 115 1.36 6.39 15.70
N ASP A 116 1.39 5.70 16.82
CA ASP A 116 2.60 5.56 17.63
C ASP A 116 3.51 4.44 17.10
N GLU A 117 2.93 3.45 16.42
CA GLU A 117 3.65 2.32 15.83
C GLU A 117 2.99 1.84 14.53
N ILE A 118 3.82 1.41 13.58
CA ILE A 118 3.42 0.72 12.34
C ILE A 118 4.10 -0.65 12.34
N PRO A 119 3.32 -1.74 12.46
CA PRO A 119 3.87 -3.10 12.56
C PRO A 119 4.25 -3.69 11.20
N CYS A 120 4.96 -4.81 11.25
CA CYS A 120 5.32 -5.65 10.12
C CYS A 120 4.11 -5.94 9.20
N GLY A 121 4.33 -5.88 7.90
CA GLY A 121 3.32 -6.10 6.85
C GLY A 121 2.42 -4.90 6.56
N SER A 122 2.47 -3.85 7.38
CA SER A 122 1.62 -2.67 7.23
C SER A 122 2.22 -1.64 6.29
N VAL A 123 1.34 -0.85 5.66
CA VAL A 123 1.69 0.32 4.84
C VAL A 123 1.41 1.59 5.65
N GLY A 124 2.36 2.52 5.61
CA GLY A 124 2.25 3.78 6.33
C GLY A 124 2.95 4.94 5.64
N TYR A 125 2.97 6.06 6.31
CA TYR A 125 3.75 7.23 5.94
C TYR A 125 4.70 7.64 7.08
N ILE A 126 5.80 8.29 6.72
CA ILE A 126 6.75 8.92 7.64
C ILE A 126 7.00 10.37 7.24
N ILE A 127 7.10 11.22 8.24
CA ILE A 127 7.57 12.60 8.14
C ILE A 127 8.81 12.71 9.02
N SER A 128 9.91 13.13 8.44
CA SER A 128 11.23 13.13 9.09
C SER A 128 12.00 14.45 8.90
N GLY A 129 11.28 15.56 8.71
CA GLY A 129 11.88 16.90 8.56
C GLY A 129 12.79 17.06 7.33
N ILE A 130 12.79 16.11 6.39
CA ILE A 130 13.63 16.18 5.19
C ILE A 130 13.06 17.24 4.23
N LYS A 131 13.85 18.28 3.94
CA LYS A 131 13.44 19.41 3.10
C LYS A 131 13.88 19.32 1.64
N SER A 132 14.48 18.20 1.20
CA SER A 132 15.04 18.06 -0.16
C SER A 132 14.79 16.66 -0.72
N ILE A 133 14.16 16.57 -1.88
CA ILE A 133 13.78 15.32 -2.57
C ILE A 133 15.01 14.44 -2.90
N GLY A 134 16.18 15.03 -3.17
CA GLY A 134 17.42 14.30 -3.46
C GLY A 134 17.99 13.47 -2.29
N LYS A 135 17.34 13.49 -1.12
CA LYS A 135 17.79 12.78 0.09
C LYS A 135 17.02 11.48 0.37
N ILE A 136 16.06 11.10 -0.47
CA ILE A 136 15.20 9.91 -0.28
C ILE A 136 15.49 8.80 -1.31
N LYS A 137 16.21 9.10 -2.39
CA LYS A 137 16.57 8.08 -3.40
C LYS A 137 17.65 7.15 -2.88
#